data_f31240a0bbc9991b367212f3c1b8b12d
#
_entry.id   f31240a0bbc9991b367212f3c1b8b12d
#
_cell.length_a   1.000
_cell.length_b   1.000
_cell.length_c   1.000
_cell.angle_alpha   90.00
_cell.angle_beta   90.00
_cell.angle_gamma   90.00
#
_symmetry.space_group_name_H-M   'P 1'
#
loop_
_entity.id
_entity.type
_entity.pdbx_description
1 polymer ?
#
loop_
_entity_poly.entity_id
_entity_poly.type
_entity_poly.pdbx_seq_one_letter_code
_entity_poly.pdbx_strand_id
1 'polypeptide(L)'
;MSREARTELSELQSYFTELMRRRRDLSKDPAVIERAQGLISARGRLSPAARLEIYREQYWLRHTSSLTEDFPGLSGILGQEAWQALAFDYLDAHPPRSFTLRDLGLELPRYVAQQTSLDHYELCLDMARLELAYLEVFDAPEPPLLDPTELAAIPEESWEHARIGIHPALRLLRVGYPVPALRRQLFEAQSSGENVPIPPREAQNLVIFRHDLQLFHEKLELGAFALLAALQQGVPLVAAAEQAQAEFPEEARSIEENAGAWFHAWAARGFICSVSI
;
A
#
# COMPACT_ATOMS: atom_id res chain seq x y z
N MET A 1 -28.96 -27.18 -9.71
CA MET A 1 -27.70 -27.65 -10.32
C MET A 1 -27.30 -28.94 -9.63
N SER A 2 -27.10 -30.03 -10.36
CA SER A 2 -26.69 -31.33 -9.81
C SER A 2 -25.26 -31.26 -9.21
N ARG A 3 -24.88 -32.25 -8.41
CA ARG A 3 -23.51 -32.31 -7.81
C ARG A 3 -22.47 -32.48 -8.93
N GLU A 4 -22.76 -33.24 -9.95
CA GLU A 4 -21.91 -33.44 -11.13
C GLU A 4 -21.67 -32.15 -11.90
N ALA A 5 -22.72 -31.36 -12.19
CA ALA A 5 -22.60 -30.09 -12.89
C ALA A 5 -21.78 -29.04 -12.10
N ARG A 6 -21.76 -29.10 -10.76
CA ARG A 6 -20.89 -28.27 -9.93
C ARG A 6 -19.43 -28.68 -10.02
N THR A 7 -19.16 -29.97 -10.05
CA THR A 7 -17.80 -30.53 -10.18
C THR A 7 -17.21 -30.14 -11.53
N GLU A 8 -17.94 -30.37 -12.62
CA GLU A 8 -17.50 -29.98 -13.97
C GLU A 8 -17.23 -28.46 -14.10
N LEU A 9 -18.10 -27.61 -13.51
CA LEU A 9 -17.90 -26.18 -13.52
C LEU A 9 -16.62 -25.78 -12.74
N SER A 10 -16.40 -26.39 -11.58
CA SER A 10 -15.20 -26.12 -10.76
C SER A 10 -13.91 -26.53 -11.47
N GLU A 11 -13.90 -27.67 -12.14
CA GLU A 11 -12.76 -28.13 -12.94
C GLU A 11 -12.48 -27.20 -14.12
N LEU A 12 -13.53 -26.75 -14.80
CA LEU A 12 -13.43 -25.79 -15.88
C LEU A 12 -12.87 -24.46 -15.41
N GLN A 13 -13.37 -23.91 -14.29
CA GLN A 13 -12.89 -22.68 -13.69
C GLN A 13 -11.41 -22.78 -13.28
N SER A 14 -11.01 -23.90 -12.68
CA SER A 14 -9.62 -24.16 -12.30
C SER A 14 -8.70 -24.18 -13.52
N TYR A 15 -9.12 -24.85 -14.58
CA TYR A 15 -8.38 -24.89 -15.84
C TYR A 15 -8.23 -23.50 -16.48
N PHE A 16 -9.30 -22.71 -16.55
CA PHE A 16 -9.23 -21.35 -17.05
C PHE A 16 -8.30 -20.48 -16.21
N THR A 17 -8.37 -20.58 -14.88
CA THR A 17 -7.49 -19.84 -13.97
C THR A 17 -6.02 -20.18 -14.22
N GLU A 18 -5.70 -21.46 -14.41
CA GLU A 18 -4.35 -21.91 -14.76
C GLU A 18 -3.89 -21.31 -16.09
N LEU A 19 -4.73 -21.34 -17.13
CA LEU A 19 -4.40 -20.79 -18.44
C LEU A 19 -4.15 -19.29 -18.40
N MET A 20 -5.00 -18.53 -17.70
CA MET A 20 -4.86 -17.06 -17.62
C MET A 20 -3.53 -16.67 -16.95
N ARG A 21 -3.03 -17.47 -16.03
CA ARG A 21 -1.76 -17.22 -15.31
C ARG A 21 -0.52 -17.63 -16.08
N ARG A 22 -0.64 -18.32 -17.21
CA ARG A 22 0.52 -18.71 -18.03
C ARG A 22 1.16 -17.47 -18.68
N ARG A 23 2.48 -17.37 -18.62
CA ARG A 23 3.25 -16.31 -19.30
C ARG A 23 3.41 -16.55 -20.80
N ARG A 24 3.20 -17.81 -21.25
CA ARG A 24 3.39 -18.20 -22.64
C ARG A 24 2.10 -18.02 -23.43
N ASP A 25 2.25 -17.70 -24.71
CA ASP A 25 1.19 -17.60 -25.69
C ASP A 25 0.42 -18.95 -25.81
N LEU A 26 -0.85 -18.93 -25.45
CA LEU A 26 -1.72 -20.11 -25.45
C LEU A 26 -2.06 -20.58 -26.85
N SER A 27 -2.06 -19.68 -27.84
CA SER A 27 -2.40 -20.00 -29.23
C SER A 27 -1.36 -20.87 -29.91
N LYS A 28 -0.18 -21.02 -29.32
CA LYS A 28 0.95 -21.84 -29.80
C LYS A 28 1.14 -23.14 -29.01
N ASP A 29 0.33 -23.38 -27.97
CA ASP A 29 0.41 -24.59 -27.15
C ASP A 29 -0.53 -25.67 -27.74
N PRO A 30 0.01 -26.81 -28.27
CA PRO A 30 -0.80 -27.85 -28.90
C PRO A 30 -1.87 -28.44 -27.95
N ALA A 31 -1.54 -28.64 -26.67
CA ALA A 31 -2.48 -29.19 -25.70
C ALA A 31 -3.63 -28.21 -25.40
N VAL A 32 -3.33 -26.89 -25.36
CA VAL A 32 -4.38 -25.86 -25.22
C VAL A 32 -5.24 -25.78 -26.49
N ILE A 33 -4.63 -25.86 -27.68
CA ILE A 33 -5.35 -25.81 -28.95
C ILE A 33 -6.36 -26.98 -29.03
N GLU A 34 -5.93 -28.22 -28.74
CA GLU A 34 -6.79 -29.39 -28.74
C GLU A 34 -7.94 -29.27 -27.74
N ARG A 35 -7.64 -28.92 -26.47
CA ARG A 35 -8.66 -28.86 -25.42
C ARG A 35 -9.63 -27.68 -25.61
N ALA A 36 -9.16 -26.54 -26.15
CA ALA A 36 -10.00 -25.40 -26.45
C ALA A 36 -11.10 -25.71 -27.50
N GLN A 37 -10.84 -26.59 -28.45
CA GLN A 37 -11.82 -26.99 -29.47
C GLN A 37 -13.07 -27.64 -28.88
N GLY A 38 -12.93 -28.37 -27.76
CA GLY A 38 -14.06 -28.98 -27.05
C GLY A 38 -14.79 -28.03 -26.09
N LEU A 39 -14.14 -26.95 -25.64
CA LEU A 39 -14.66 -26.06 -24.62
C LEU A 39 -15.25 -24.76 -25.17
N ILE A 40 -14.72 -24.25 -26.28
CA ILE A 40 -15.07 -22.94 -26.82
C ILE A 40 -15.62 -23.10 -28.23
N SER A 41 -16.84 -22.60 -28.45
CA SER A 41 -17.45 -22.63 -29.75
C SER A 41 -16.68 -21.81 -30.78
N ALA A 42 -16.34 -22.43 -31.92
CA ALA A 42 -15.71 -21.75 -33.04
C ALA A 42 -16.72 -20.88 -33.79
N ARG A 43 -16.87 -19.62 -33.33
CA ARG A 43 -17.69 -18.59 -34.01
C ARG A 43 -16.79 -17.49 -34.54
N GLY A 44 -16.94 -17.14 -35.83
CA GLY A 44 -16.15 -16.05 -36.45
C GLY A 44 -14.77 -16.51 -36.93
N ARG A 45 -13.85 -15.52 -37.06
CA ARG A 45 -12.52 -15.74 -37.69
C ARG A 45 -11.43 -16.25 -36.73
N LEU A 46 -11.66 -16.16 -35.41
CA LEU A 46 -10.66 -16.55 -34.42
C LEU A 46 -10.84 -18.01 -34.00
N SER A 47 -9.73 -18.73 -33.92
CA SER A 47 -9.72 -20.08 -33.33
C SER A 47 -10.08 -20.04 -31.83
N PRO A 48 -10.59 -21.16 -31.25
CA PRO A 48 -10.82 -21.25 -29.82
C PRO A 48 -9.61 -20.88 -28.95
N ALA A 49 -8.40 -21.33 -29.30
CA ALA A 49 -7.17 -21.01 -28.60
C ALA A 49 -6.78 -19.53 -28.72
N ALA A 50 -6.97 -18.91 -29.90
CA ALA A 50 -6.72 -17.48 -30.08
C ALA A 50 -7.67 -16.60 -29.24
N ARG A 51 -8.89 -17.07 -28.99
CA ARG A 51 -9.81 -16.38 -28.05
C ARG A 51 -9.33 -16.46 -26.60
N LEU A 52 -8.84 -17.64 -26.18
CA LEU A 52 -8.24 -17.78 -24.84
C LEU A 52 -7.04 -16.89 -24.69
N GLU A 53 -6.21 -16.76 -25.73
CA GLU A 53 -5.04 -15.88 -25.69
C GLU A 53 -5.41 -14.42 -25.47
N ILE A 54 -6.46 -13.92 -26.09
CA ILE A 54 -6.95 -12.55 -25.83
C ILE A 54 -7.30 -12.35 -24.34
N TYR A 55 -7.99 -13.32 -23.71
CA TYR A 55 -8.32 -13.22 -22.29
C TYR A 55 -7.08 -13.31 -21.40
N ARG A 56 -6.09 -14.14 -21.75
CA ARG A 56 -4.81 -14.21 -21.05
C ARG A 56 -4.04 -12.90 -21.14
N GLU A 57 -3.95 -12.30 -22.32
CA GLU A 57 -3.32 -11.00 -22.51
C GLU A 57 -4.03 -9.91 -21.70
N GLN A 58 -5.36 -9.88 -21.72
CA GLN A 58 -6.16 -8.94 -20.93
C GLN A 58 -5.97 -9.15 -19.42
N TYR A 59 -5.83 -10.39 -18.95
CA TYR A 59 -5.54 -10.69 -17.57
C TYR A 59 -4.23 -10.03 -17.14
N TRP A 60 -3.14 -10.27 -17.85
CA TRP A 60 -1.83 -9.72 -17.53
C TRP A 60 -1.81 -8.18 -17.66
N LEU A 61 -2.34 -7.65 -18.74
CA LEU A 61 -2.40 -6.21 -18.98
C LEU A 61 -3.16 -5.51 -17.84
N ARG A 62 -4.32 -6.01 -17.47
CA ARG A 62 -5.15 -5.40 -16.43
C ARG A 62 -4.46 -5.39 -15.07
N HIS A 63 -3.83 -6.50 -14.67
CA HIS A 63 -3.17 -6.59 -13.38
C HIS A 63 -1.88 -5.76 -13.32
N THR A 64 -1.07 -5.80 -14.36
CA THR A 64 0.15 -4.98 -14.42
C THR A 64 -0.17 -3.48 -14.51
N SER A 65 -1.21 -3.09 -15.27
CA SER A 65 -1.65 -1.68 -15.30
C SER A 65 -2.12 -1.20 -13.94
N SER A 66 -2.94 -2.00 -13.24
CA SER A 66 -3.39 -1.66 -11.88
C SER A 66 -2.21 -1.47 -10.92
N LEU A 67 -1.23 -2.37 -10.93
CA LEU A 67 -0.02 -2.20 -10.12
C LEU A 67 0.78 -0.93 -10.50
N THR A 68 0.83 -0.60 -11.79
CA THR A 68 1.52 0.62 -12.24
C THR A 68 0.80 1.89 -11.79
N GLU A 69 -0.54 1.87 -11.79
CA GLU A 69 -1.38 2.97 -11.28
C GLU A 69 -1.22 3.15 -9.77
N ASP A 70 -1.12 2.05 -9.04
CA ASP A 70 -0.97 2.04 -7.58
C ASP A 70 0.46 2.39 -7.12
N PHE A 71 1.49 2.03 -7.91
CA PHE A 71 2.92 2.19 -7.60
C PHE A 71 3.69 2.98 -8.67
N PRO A 72 3.22 4.18 -9.06
CA PRO A 72 3.85 4.96 -10.14
C PRO A 72 5.26 5.44 -9.81
N GLY A 73 5.57 5.72 -8.54
CA GLY A 73 6.90 6.13 -8.12
C GLY A 73 7.90 4.98 -8.18
N LEU A 74 7.53 3.80 -7.71
CA LEU A 74 8.35 2.60 -7.82
C LEU A 74 8.61 2.24 -9.29
N SER A 75 7.56 2.26 -10.11
CA SER A 75 7.65 2.06 -11.56
C SER A 75 8.60 3.08 -12.22
N GLY A 76 8.51 4.34 -11.80
CA GLY A 76 9.36 5.41 -12.31
C GLY A 76 10.84 5.26 -11.94
N ILE A 77 11.15 4.77 -10.72
CA ILE A 77 12.53 4.51 -10.30
C ILE A 77 13.15 3.35 -11.10
N LEU A 78 12.40 2.26 -11.27
CA LEU A 78 12.89 1.06 -11.95
C LEU A 78 12.96 1.21 -13.47
N GLY A 79 12.13 2.08 -14.03
CA GLY A 79 11.94 2.16 -15.47
C GLY A 79 11.13 0.97 -16.03
N GLN A 80 10.74 1.10 -17.29
CA GLN A 80 9.74 0.20 -17.90
C GLN A 80 10.11 -1.29 -17.85
N GLU A 81 11.34 -1.63 -18.22
CA GLU A 81 11.77 -3.04 -18.35
C GLU A 81 11.87 -3.73 -16.98
N ALA A 82 12.59 -3.13 -16.03
CA ALA A 82 12.76 -3.69 -14.69
C ALA A 82 11.45 -3.73 -13.90
N TRP A 83 10.62 -2.69 -14.02
CA TRP A 83 9.28 -2.68 -13.43
C TRP A 83 8.40 -3.80 -13.98
N GLN A 84 8.36 -3.98 -15.29
CA GLN A 84 7.56 -5.03 -15.91
C GLN A 84 8.00 -6.43 -15.44
N ALA A 85 9.31 -6.68 -15.37
CA ALA A 85 9.85 -7.93 -14.86
C ALA A 85 9.42 -8.15 -13.39
N LEU A 86 9.61 -7.14 -12.52
CA LEU A 86 9.21 -7.19 -11.11
C LEU A 86 7.71 -7.46 -10.95
N ALA A 87 6.86 -6.75 -11.70
CA ALA A 87 5.41 -6.88 -11.62
C ALA A 87 4.94 -8.27 -12.04
N PHE A 88 5.51 -8.83 -13.11
CA PHE A 88 5.21 -10.20 -13.52
C PHE A 88 5.63 -11.24 -12.47
N ASP A 89 6.85 -11.11 -11.90
CA ASP A 89 7.36 -12.03 -10.89
C ASP A 89 6.55 -11.93 -9.59
N TYR A 90 6.17 -10.72 -9.21
CA TYR A 90 5.27 -10.48 -8.09
C TYR A 90 3.91 -11.15 -8.28
N LEU A 91 3.26 -10.96 -9.43
CA LEU A 91 1.95 -11.55 -9.72
C LEU A 91 1.96 -13.07 -9.79
N ASP A 92 3.09 -13.68 -10.19
CA ASP A 92 3.27 -15.13 -10.13
C ASP A 92 3.37 -15.62 -8.68
N ALA A 93 4.12 -14.91 -7.83
CA ALA A 93 4.29 -15.26 -6.43
C ALA A 93 3.03 -14.95 -5.59
N HIS A 94 2.33 -13.85 -5.94
CA HIS A 94 1.16 -13.33 -5.24
C HIS A 94 -0.03 -13.15 -6.20
N PRO A 95 -0.60 -14.23 -6.73
CA PRO A 95 -1.71 -14.14 -7.66
C PRO A 95 -2.94 -13.53 -6.98
N PRO A 96 -3.77 -12.77 -7.73
CA PRO A 96 -4.99 -12.18 -7.21
C PRO A 96 -5.89 -13.25 -6.60
N ARG A 97 -6.39 -12.97 -5.39
CA ARG A 97 -7.27 -13.86 -4.62
C ARG A 97 -8.67 -13.30 -4.45
N SER A 98 -8.87 -12.06 -4.88
CA SER A 98 -10.14 -11.33 -4.84
C SER A 98 -10.61 -10.98 -6.24
N PHE A 99 -11.89 -10.72 -6.40
CA PHE A 99 -12.46 -10.16 -7.63
C PHE A 99 -12.19 -8.65 -7.79
N THR A 100 -11.73 -7.99 -6.72
CA THR A 100 -11.28 -6.60 -6.74
C THR A 100 -9.76 -6.52 -6.94
N LEU A 101 -9.30 -5.48 -7.64
CA LEU A 101 -7.89 -5.17 -7.81
C LEU A 101 -7.30 -4.37 -6.63
N ARG A 102 -8.16 -3.90 -5.72
CA ARG A 102 -7.79 -3.10 -4.56
C ARG A 102 -6.64 -3.71 -3.74
N ASP A 103 -6.71 -5.02 -3.52
CA ASP A 103 -5.78 -5.71 -2.63
C ASP A 103 -4.54 -6.26 -3.38
N LEU A 104 -4.43 -5.93 -4.69
CA LEU A 104 -3.42 -6.54 -5.56
C LEU A 104 -1.98 -6.21 -5.13
N GLY A 105 -1.74 -4.98 -4.68
CA GLY A 105 -0.42 -4.47 -4.31
C GLY A 105 -0.05 -4.60 -2.83
N LEU A 106 -0.91 -5.15 -1.96
CA LEU A 106 -0.69 -5.16 -0.50
C LEU A 106 0.63 -5.84 -0.07
N GLU A 107 1.03 -6.90 -0.76
CA GLU A 107 2.26 -7.65 -0.45
C GLU A 107 3.48 -7.13 -1.24
N LEU A 108 3.31 -6.13 -2.12
CA LEU A 108 4.40 -5.66 -2.99
C LEU A 108 5.60 -5.10 -2.22
N PRO A 109 5.46 -4.27 -1.16
CA PRO A 109 6.61 -3.82 -0.39
C PRO A 109 7.36 -4.96 0.30
N ARG A 110 6.62 -5.98 0.77
CA ARG A 110 7.23 -7.18 1.36
C ARG A 110 7.97 -8.02 0.32
N TYR A 111 7.45 -8.10 -0.89
CA TYR A 111 8.10 -8.76 -2.01
C TYR A 111 9.37 -8.00 -2.42
N VAL A 112 9.30 -6.65 -2.56
CA VAL A 112 10.46 -5.80 -2.85
C VAL A 112 11.55 -5.95 -1.79
N ALA A 113 11.17 -6.09 -0.50
CA ALA A 113 12.12 -6.30 0.58
C ALA A 113 12.97 -7.58 0.43
N GLN A 114 12.56 -8.53 -0.39
CA GLN A 114 13.31 -9.76 -0.70
C GLN A 114 14.16 -9.62 -1.96
N GLN A 115 14.00 -8.55 -2.73
CA GLN A 115 14.68 -8.32 -4.01
C GLN A 115 15.93 -7.44 -3.84
N THR A 116 16.85 -7.86 -2.98
CA THR A 116 18.06 -7.08 -2.60
C THR A 116 19.02 -6.79 -3.75
N SER A 117 18.84 -7.45 -4.90
CA SER A 117 19.61 -7.22 -6.13
C SER A 117 19.06 -6.10 -7.03
N LEU A 118 17.95 -5.48 -6.65
CA LEU A 118 17.39 -4.35 -7.39
C LEU A 118 18.35 -3.15 -7.33
N ASP A 119 18.50 -2.47 -8.44
CA ASP A 119 19.15 -1.17 -8.44
C ASP A 119 18.42 -0.21 -7.50
N HIS A 120 19.17 0.54 -6.70
CA HIS A 120 18.60 1.44 -5.70
C HIS A 120 17.61 0.76 -4.72
N TYR A 121 17.87 -0.49 -4.33
CA TYR A 121 17.01 -1.34 -3.51
C TYR A 121 16.32 -0.63 -2.35
N GLU A 122 17.10 0.10 -1.51
CA GLU A 122 16.53 0.77 -0.32
C GLU A 122 15.55 1.89 -0.72
N LEU A 123 15.86 2.63 -1.78
CA LEU A 123 14.97 3.65 -2.33
C LEU A 123 13.68 3.02 -2.90
N CYS A 124 13.82 1.91 -3.62
CA CYS A 124 12.66 1.15 -4.13
C CYS A 124 11.76 0.66 -2.99
N LEU A 125 12.36 0.17 -1.91
CA LEU A 125 11.62 -0.30 -0.74
C LEU A 125 10.89 0.85 -0.03
N ASP A 126 11.57 1.98 0.18
CA ASP A 126 10.95 3.16 0.78
C ASP A 126 9.80 3.70 -0.07
N MET A 127 9.98 3.75 -1.40
CA MET A 127 8.93 4.17 -2.32
C MET A 127 7.73 3.22 -2.29
N ALA A 128 7.97 1.91 -2.35
CA ALA A 128 6.90 0.92 -2.28
C ALA A 128 6.09 1.01 -0.97
N ARG A 129 6.76 1.26 0.16
CA ARG A 129 6.11 1.47 1.46
C ARG A 129 5.28 2.74 1.49
N LEU A 130 5.79 3.83 0.92
CA LEU A 130 5.06 5.09 0.83
C LEU A 130 3.78 4.93 0.00
N GLU A 131 3.88 4.29 -1.17
CA GLU A 131 2.74 4.12 -2.07
C GLU A 131 1.70 3.17 -1.49
N LEU A 132 2.12 2.10 -0.82
CA LEU A 132 1.19 1.27 -0.05
C LEU A 132 0.50 2.07 1.05
N ALA A 133 1.22 2.90 1.80
CA ALA A 133 0.62 3.73 2.84
C ALA A 133 -0.44 4.69 2.28
N TYR A 134 -0.23 5.26 1.08
CA TYR A 134 -1.25 6.06 0.40
C TYR A 134 -2.51 5.25 0.07
N LEU A 135 -2.36 4.03 -0.45
CA LEU A 135 -3.49 3.14 -0.76
C LEU A 135 -4.28 2.77 0.49
N GLU A 136 -3.58 2.37 1.55
CA GLU A 136 -4.21 2.00 2.82
C GLU A 136 -4.96 3.16 3.47
N VAL A 137 -4.38 4.38 3.44
CA VAL A 137 -5.01 5.59 3.98
C VAL A 137 -6.20 6.01 3.15
N PHE A 138 -6.12 5.88 1.82
CA PHE A 138 -7.22 6.20 0.91
C PHE A 138 -8.45 5.33 1.19
N ASP A 139 -8.24 4.04 1.41
CA ASP A 139 -9.28 3.03 1.59
C ASP A 139 -9.74 2.84 3.04
N ALA A 140 -9.06 3.45 4.00
CA ALA A 140 -9.41 3.30 5.41
C ALA A 140 -10.80 3.85 5.72
N PRO A 141 -11.55 3.21 6.66
CA PRO A 141 -12.84 3.71 7.08
C PRO A 141 -12.72 5.08 7.75
N GLU A 142 -13.77 5.89 7.66
CA GLU A 142 -13.88 7.15 8.37
C GLU A 142 -14.47 6.87 9.76
N PRO A 143 -13.77 7.16 10.85
CA PRO A 143 -14.31 7.02 12.20
C PRO A 143 -15.26 8.17 12.53
N PRO A 144 -16.10 8.05 13.57
CA PRO A 144 -16.83 9.18 14.09
C PRO A 144 -15.86 10.27 14.54
N LEU A 145 -16.26 11.53 14.36
CA LEU A 145 -15.49 12.67 14.85
C LEU A 145 -15.45 12.66 16.38
N LEU A 146 -14.28 12.99 16.93
CA LEU A 146 -14.14 13.19 18.36
C LEU A 146 -14.91 14.42 18.81
N ASP A 147 -15.79 14.28 19.80
CA ASP A 147 -16.53 15.41 20.37
C ASP A 147 -15.59 16.21 21.31
N PRO A 148 -15.32 17.49 21.02
CA PRO A 148 -14.52 18.33 21.91
C PRO A 148 -15.07 18.42 23.35
N THR A 149 -16.41 18.24 23.52
CA THR A 149 -17.03 18.25 24.85
C THR A 149 -16.70 16.99 25.65
N GLU A 150 -16.55 15.84 24.99
CA GLU A 150 -16.10 14.58 25.62
C GLU A 150 -14.65 14.73 26.12
N LEU A 151 -13.77 15.33 25.32
CA LEU A 151 -12.40 15.62 25.74
C LEU A 151 -12.33 16.53 26.96
N ALA A 152 -13.12 17.62 26.94
CA ALA A 152 -13.15 18.59 28.05
C ALA A 152 -13.76 18.02 29.34
N ALA A 153 -14.54 16.94 29.24
CA ALA A 153 -15.16 16.27 30.40
C ALA A 153 -14.21 15.26 31.08
N ILE A 154 -13.05 14.94 30.51
CA ILE A 154 -12.09 14.01 31.10
C ILE A 154 -11.40 14.65 32.29
N PRO A 155 -11.51 14.07 33.51
CA PRO A 155 -10.81 14.56 34.69
C PRO A 155 -9.29 14.55 34.50
N GLU A 156 -8.61 15.55 35.05
CA GLU A 156 -7.16 15.71 34.89
C GLU A 156 -6.38 14.48 35.35
N GLU A 157 -6.78 13.86 36.47
CA GLU A 157 -6.19 12.65 37.01
C GLU A 157 -6.37 11.40 36.13
N SER A 158 -7.36 11.41 35.22
CA SER A 158 -7.63 10.28 34.32
C SER A 158 -6.73 10.25 33.08
N TRP A 159 -6.10 11.38 32.76
CA TRP A 159 -5.22 11.44 31.58
C TRP A 159 -3.98 10.55 31.67
N GLU A 160 -3.52 10.23 32.88
CA GLU A 160 -2.41 9.29 33.09
C GLU A 160 -2.65 7.93 32.43
N HIS A 161 -3.90 7.46 32.50
CA HIS A 161 -4.31 6.14 32.02
C HIS A 161 -5.07 6.19 30.69
N ALA A 162 -5.30 7.40 30.16
CA ALA A 162 -6.06 7.60 28.94
C ALA A 162 -5.41 6.91 27.73
N ARG A 163 -6.19 6.10 27.01
CA ARG A 163 -5.81 5.51 25.74
C ARG A 163 -6.38 6.33 24.62
N ILE A 164 -5.50 6.71 23.71
CA ILE A 164 -5.83 7.58 22.57
C ILE A 164 -6.09 6.72 21.35
N GLY A 165 -7.30 6.79 20.82
CA GLY A 165 -7.64 6.13 19.56
C GLY A 165 -7.14 6.98 18.39
N ILE A 166 -6.19 6.44 17.63
CA ILE A 166 -5.64 7.10 16.44
C ILE A 166 -6.49 6.76 15.22
N HIS A 167 -6.68 7.76 14.36
CA HIS A 167 -7.48 7.63 13.13
C HIS A 167 -6.99 6.46 12.26
N PRO A 168 -7.88 5.55 11.81
CA PRO A 168 -7.51 4.38 11.01
C PRO A 168 -6.90 4.76 9.64
N ALA A 169 -7.24 5.95 9.10
CA ALA A 169 -6.61 6.52 7.91
C ALA A 169 -5.34 7.32 8.27
N LEU A 170 -4.49 6.77 9.14
CA LEU A 170 -3.19 7.34 9.48
C LEU A 170 -2.13 6.25 9.43
N ARG A 171 -1.02 6.53 8.76
CA ARG A 171 0.15 5.67 8.71
C ARG A 171 1.39 6.45 9.08
N LEU A 172 2.25 5.81 9.85
CA LEU A 172 3.57 6.30 10.20
C LEU A 172 4.63 5.54 9.43
N LEU A 173 5.57 6.25 8.82
CA LEU A 173 6.60 5.66 7.98
C LEU A 173 7.96 6.32 8.20
N ARG A 174 8.99 5.52 8.50
CA ARG A 174 10.39 5.96 8.49
C ARG A 174 11.03 5.54 7.18
N VAL A 175 11.62 6.50 6.48
CA VAL A 175 12.27 6.29 5.18
C VAL A 175 13.67 6.89 5.19
N GLY A 176 14.59 6.30 4.43
CA GLY A 176 15.97 6.79 4.27
C GLY A 176 16.12 7.82 3.15
N TYR A 177 15.09 8.00 2.34
CA TYR A 177 15.11 8.89 1.18
C TYR A 177 13.89 9.83 1.15
N PRO A 178 13.98 11.01 0.49
CA PRO A 178 12.87 11.96 0.37
C PRO A 178 11.84 11.50 -0.68
N VAL A 179 11.29 10.28 -0.49
CA VAL A 179 10.40 9.60 -1.45
C VAL A 179 9.12 10.36 -1.80
N PRO A 180 8.49 11.18 -0.93
CA PRO A 180 7.33 11.97 -1.36
C PRO A 180 7.68 13.02 -2.43
N ALA A 181 8.83 13.68 -2.27
CA ALA A 181 9.30 14.66 -3.26
C ALA A 181 9.70 14.00 -4.58
N LEU A 182 10.42 12.87 -4.49
CA LEU A 182 10.80 12.08 -5.67
C LEU A 182 9.58 11.56 -6.43
N ARG A 183 8.58 11.02 -5.72
CA ARG A 183 7.34 10.53 -6.34
C ARG A 183 6.64 11.62 -7.16
N ARG A 184 6.55 12.82 -6.60
CA ARG A 184 5.98 13.98 -7.32
C ARG A 184 6.77 14.34 -8.56
N GLN A 185 8.11 14.40 -8.47
CA GLN A 185 8.99 14.68 -9.61
C GLN A 185 8.85 13.63 -10.72
N LEU A 186 8.80 12.35 -10.35
CA LEU A 186 8.59 11.26 -11.31
C LEU A 186 7.23 11.37 -12.01
N PHE A 187 6.18 11.73 -11.28
CA PHE A 187 4.85 11.93 -11.85
C PHE A 187 4.83 13.11 -12.84
N GLU A 188 5.42 14.23 -12.48
CA GLU A 188 5.56 15.40 -13.38
C GLU A 188 6.39 15.07 -14.63
N ALA A 189 7.46 14.30 -14.45
CA ALA A 189 8.36 13.89 -15.54
C ALA A 189 7.73 12.89 -16.53
N GLN A 190 6.71 12.13 -16.13
CA GLN A 190 5.98 11.26 -17.08
C GLN A 190 5.40 12.01 -18.27
N SER A 191 5.01 13.27 -18.07
CA SER A 191 4.45 14.12 -19.12
C SER A 191 5.50 14.86 -19.93
N SER A 192 6.67 15.18 -19.36
CA SER A 192 7.75 15.94 -20.00
C SER A 192 8.83 15.05 -20.62
N GLY A 193 8.94 13.79 -20.22
CA GLY A 193 10.02 12.90 -20.65
C GLY A 193 11.38 13.24 -20.03
N GLU A 194 11.41 14.07 -19.00
CA GLU A 194 12.63 14.47 -18.31
C GLU A 194 13.18 13.32 -17.44
N ASN A 195 14.50 13.23 -17.36
CA ASN A 195 15.14 12.27 -16.47
C ASN A 195 15.18 12.84 -15.04
N VAL A 196 14.61 12.13 -14.06
CA VAL A 196 14.62 12.51 -12.67
C VAL A 196 15.83 11.86 -11.99
N PRO A 197 16.76 12.67 -11.43
CA PRO A 197 17.93 12.11 -10.75
C PRO A 197 17.53 11.46 -9.41
N ILE A 198 18.25 10.41 -9.05
CA ILE A 198 18.11 9.79 -7.74
C ILE A 198 18.59 10.77 -6.66
N PRO A 199 17.74 11.10 -5.67
CA PRO A 199 18.12 12.03 -4.61
C PRO A 199 19.14 11.41 -3.65
N PRO A 200 19.95 12.22 -2.96
CA PRO A 200 20.77 11.74 -1.86
C PRO A 200 19.89 11.21 -0.72
N ARG A 201 20.50 10.39 0.15
CA ARG A 201 19.83 9.92 1.38
C ARG A 201 19.48 11.11 2.28
N GLU A 202 18.23 11.16 2.69
CA GLU A 202 17.68 12.10 3.65
C GLU A 202 16.60 11.37 4.45
N ALA A 203 16.95 10.95 5.66
CA ALA A 203 16.01 10.22 6.52
C ALA A 203 14.83 11.12 6.91
N GLN A 204 13.62 10.57 6.81
CA GLN A 204 12.40 11.30 7.13
C GLN A 204 11.47 10.41 7.96
N ASN A 205 10.83 11.02 8.96
CA ASN A 205 9.73 10.43 9.71
C ASN A 205 8.45 11.06 9.16
N LEU A 206 7.62 10.26 8.53
CA LEU A 206 6.43 10.73 7.83
C LEU A 206 5.17 10.28 8.56
N VAL A 207 4.18 11.16 8.61
CA VAL A 207 2.78 10.79 8.84
C VAL A 207 2.03 10.95 7.53
N ILE A 208 1.32 9.90 7.13
CA ILE A 208 0.42 9.88 5.98
C ILE A 208 -1.00 9.81 6.53
N PHE A 209 -1.87 10.70 6.09
CA PHE A 209 -3.24 10.80 6.60
C PHE A 209 -4.20 11.30 5.53
N ARG A 210 -5.49 11.11 5.79
CA ARG A 210 -6.57 11.64 4.97
C ARG A 210 -7.34 12.70 5.75
N HIS A 211 -7.59 13.82 5.11
CA HIS A 211 -8.45 14.89 5.62
C HIS A 211 -9.31 15.41 4.47
N ASP A 212 -10.61 15.56 4.69
CA ASP A 212 -11.57 15.98 3.67
C ASP A 212 -11.44 15.20 2.35
N LEU A 213 -11.29 13.88 2.43
CA LEU A 213 -11.11 12.95 1.30
C LEU A 213 -9.83 13.20 0.48
N GLN A 214 -8.91 14.03 0.97
CA GLN A 214 -7.61 14.27 0.34
C GLN A 214 -6.49 13.61 1.14
N LEU A 215 -5.52 13.07 0.43
CA LEU A 215 -4.33 12.48 1.01
C LEU A 215 -3.26 13.53 1.27
N PHE A 216 -2.71 13.48 2.46
CA PHE A 216 -1.61 14.34 2.90
C PHE A 216 -0.46 13.50 3.44
N HIS A 217 0.73 14.09 3.42
CA HIS A 217 1.87 13.61 4.18
C HIS A 217 2.61 14.80 4.79
N GLU A 218 3.13 14.60 5.98
CA GLU A 218 3.94 15.61 6.69
C GLU A 218 5.18 14.95 7.29
N LYS A 219 6.27 15.70 7.40
CA LYS A 219 7.45 15.30 8.17
C LYS A 219 7.19 15.60 9.64
N LEU A 220 7.47 14.61 10.49
CA LEU A 220 7.44 14.79 11.94
C LEU A 220 8.86 14.85 12.50
N GLU A 221 9.04 15.62 13.56
CA GLU A 221 10.20 15.50 14.43
C GLU A 221 10.28 14.10 15.04
N LEU A 222 11.46 13.63 15.35
CA LEU A 222 11.65 12.25 15.82
C LEU A 222 10.86 11.96 17.09
N GLY A 223 10.87 12.90 18.06
CA GLY A 223 10.11 12.77 19.29
C GLY A 223 8.59 12.71 19.06
N ALA A 224 8.06 13.57 18.17
CA ALA A 224 6.64 13.55 17.79
C ALA A 224 6.25 12.24 17.10
N PHE A 225 7.10 11.73 16.21
CA PHE A 225 6.90 10.45 15.54
C PHE A 225 6.87 9.29 16.53
N ALA A 226 7.82 9.23 17.46
CA ALA A 226 7.92 8.19 18.49
C ALA A 226 6.69 8.18 19.39
N LEU A 227 6.28 9.36 19.89
CA LEU A 227 5.08 9.50 20.71
C LEU A 227 3.82 9.03 19.95
N LEU A 228 3.63 9.51 18.71
CA LEU A 228 2.47 9.15 17.91
C LEU A 228 2.45 7.64 17.59
N ALA A 229 3.63 7.03 17.36
CA ALA A 229 3.76 5.59 17.14
C ALA A 229 3.38 4.77 18.38
N ALA A 230 3.78 5.20 19.58
CA ALA A 230 3.39 4.56 20.83
C ALA A 230 1.88 4.65 21.07
N LEU A 231 1.29 5.83 20.82
CA LEU A 231 -0.17 6.03 20.90
C LEU A 231 -0.93 5.13 19.91
N GLN A 232 -0.43 5.00 18.69
CA GLN A 232 -1.05 4.12 17.67
C GLN A 232 -1.04 2.64 18.08
N GLN A 233 -0.09 2.22 18.92
CA GLN A 233 -0.04 0.88 19.52
C GLN A 233 -1.01 0.71 20.69
N GLY A 234 -1.75 1.76 21.07
CA GLY A 234 -2.69 1.76 22.19
C GLY A 234 -2.03 1.89 23.56
N VAL A 235 -0.78 2.33 23.63
CA VAL A 235 -0.11 2.65 24.90
C VAL A 235 -0.80 3.86 25.53
N PRO A 236 -1.09 3.86 26.87
CA PRO A 236 -1.65 5.00 27.57
C PRO A 236 -0.78 6.26 27.42
N LEU A 237 -1.39 7.44 27.43
CA LEU A 237 -0.75 8.70 27.04
C LEU A 237 0.59 8.96 27.76
N VAL A 238 0.62 8.86 29.08
CA VAL A 238 1.84 9.11 29.87
C VAL A 238 2.89 8.03 29.61
N ALA A 239 2.48 6.76 29.62
CA ALA A 239 3.37 5.64 29.31
C ALA A 239 3.92 5.72 27.85
N ALA A 240 3.15 6.24 26.91
CA ALA A 240 3.60 6.46 25.52
C ALA A 240 4.70 7.54 25.46
N ALA A 241 4.59 8.60 26.25
CA ALA A 241 5.64 9.61 26.35
C ALA A 241 6.90 9.04 26.99
N GLU A 242 6.78 8.28 28.08
CA GLU A 242 7.90 7.60 28.73
C GLU A 242 8.58 6.58 27.79
N GLN A 243 7.80 5.81 27.06
CA GLN A 243 8.33 4.87 26.06
C GLN A 243 9.09 5.59 24.95
N ALA A 244 8.55 6.69 24.41
CA ALA A 244 9.21 7.49 23.38
C ALA A 244 10.53 8.12 23.88
N GLN A 245 10.56 8.60 25.13
CA GLN A 245 11.77 9.13 25.77
C GLN A 245 12.82 8.03 26.00
N ALA A 246 12.39 6.83 26.37
CA ALA A 246 13.30 5.70 26.58
C ALA A 246 13.88 5.17 25.25
N GLU A 247 13.09 5.19 24.16
CA GLU A 247 13.55 4.78 22.83
C GLU A 247 14.49 5.81 22.20
N PHE A 248 14.25 7.12 22.44
CA PHE A 248 15.04 8.23 21.90
C PHE A 248 15.45 9.19 23.02
N PRO A 249 16.45 8.83 23.84
CA PRO A 249 16.88 9.68 24.98
C PRO A 249 17.32 11.10 24.60
N GLU A 250 17.85 11.27 23.38
CA GLU A 250 18.22 12.57 22.81
C GLU A 250 17.02 13.50 22.58
N GLU A 251 15.82 12.93 22.40
CA GLU A 251 14.56 13.65 22.21
C GLU A 251 13.76 13.84 23.51
N ALA A 252 14.21 13.26 24.62
CA ALA A 252 13.44 13.23 25.88
C ALA A 252 12.95 14.62 26.32
N ARG A 253 13.83 15.63 26.23
CA ARG A 253 13.49 17.01 26.56
C ARG A 253 12.47 17.60 25.57
N SER A 254 12.65 17.36 24.28
CA SER A 254 11.72 17.82 23.24
C SER A 254 10.33 17.20 23.43
N ILE A 255 10.26 15.92 23.78
CA ILE A 255 9.00 15.20 24.07
C ILE A 255 8.32 15.84 25.29
N GLU A 256 9.05 16.07 26.40
CA GLU A 256 8.50 16.66 27.61
C GLU A 256 7.94 18.06 27.36
N GLU A 257 8.69 18.91 26.65
CA GLU A 257 8.31 20.31 26.39
C GLU A 257 7.18 20.44 25.36
N ASN A 258 7.05 19.50 24.37
CA ASN A 258 6.18 19.66 23.21
C ASN A 258 5.01 18.67 23.14
N ALA A 259 4.97 17.61 23.95
CA ALA A 259 3.93 16.56 23.85
C ALA A 259 2.51 17.13 23.88
N GLY A 260 2.24 18.12 24.76
CA GLY A 260 0.94 18.79 24.85
C GLY A 260 0.59 19.56 23.57
N ALA A 261 1.55 20.29 22.99
CA ALA A 261 1.36 21.03 21.75
C ALA A 261 1.11 20.09 20.55
N TRP A 262 1.86 19.02 20.47
CA TRP A 262 1.64 17.97 19.43
C TRP A 262 0.27 17.33 19.58
N PHE A 263 -0.13 16.97 20.80
CA PHE A 263 -1.45 16.38 21.06
C PHE A 263 -2.58 17.30 20.58
N HIS A 264 -2.52 18.61 20.93
CA HIS A 264 -3.50 19.58 20.46
C HIS A 264 -3.51 19.72 18.93
N ALA A 265 -2.34 19.75 18.30
CA ALA A 265 -2.23 19.81 16.85
C ALA A 265 -2.80 18.57 16.16
N TRP A 266 -2.57 17.36 16.72
CA TRP A 266 -3.11 16.12 16.20
C TRP A 266 -4.62 16.01 16.38
N ALA A 267 -5.15 16.47 17.53
CA ALA A 267 -6.60 16.53 17.74
C ALA A 267 -7.26 17.48 16.73
N ALA A 268 -6.69 18.68 16.52
CA ALA A 268 -7.20 19.64 15.55
C ALA A 268 -7.16 19.15 14.09
N ARG A 269 -6.21 18.24 13.76
CA ARG A 269 -6.08 17.63 12.43
C ARG A 269 -6.90 16.34 12.26
N GLY A 270 -7.61 15.91 13.29
CA GLY A 270 -8.39 14.68 13.27
C GLY A 270 -7.53 13.40 13.33
N PHE A 271 -6.28 13.46 13.79
CA PHE A 271 -5.47 12.26 14.01
C PHE A 271 -5.99 11.43 15.19
N ILE A 272 -6.67 12.08 16.12
CA ILE A 272 -7.26 11.47 17.30
C ILE A 272 -8.77 11.35 17.07
N CYS A 273 -9.30 10.12 17.17
CA CYS A 273 -10.71 9.84 16.92
C CYS A 273 -11.45 9.38 18.19
N SER A 274 -10.76 8.99 19.26
CA SER A 274 -11.38 8.62 20.53
C SER A 274 -10.40 8.74 21.69
N VAL A 275 -10.93 8.88 22.89
CA VAL A 275 -10.19 8.77 24.15
C VAL A 275 -10.98 7.83 25.05
N SER A 276 -10.32 6.86 25.67
CA SER A 276 -10.89 5.95 26.65
C SER A 276 -10.03 5.92 27.92
N ILE A 277 -10.67 5.79 29.09
CA ILE A 277 -10.06 5.80 30.41
C ILE A 277 -10.07 4.39 30.99
#